data_caff51915310433c2d324c8cb938846c
#
_entry.id   caff51915310433c2d324c8cb938846c
#
_cell.length_a   1.000
_cell.length_b   1.000
_cell.length_c   1.000
_cell.angle_alpha   90.00
_cell.angle_beta   90.00
_cell.angle_gamma   90.00
#
_symmetry.space_group_name_H-M   'P 1'
#
loop_
_entity.id
_entity.type
_entity.pdbx_description
1 polymer ?
#
loop_
_entity_poly.entity_id
_entity_poly.type
_entity_poly.pdbx_seq_one_letter_code
_entity_poly.pdbx_strand_id
1 'polypeptide(L)'
;MKLSGSYQINLSKEKVWEALNDPEILKKAIPGCEEFTKNSDTEFTATATNKIGPFNASFTGDIELTDLNPPNSYKITGSGNSPVGFASGEATVKLEDHEKGTNLIYEVEANVGGKIAQVGSRLIDMTAKKMADIFFGKFSELISTEDSSSLGKSSSEKIDQTIEVKPKKQNQKILIIAGVVTIIAVLVYSFF
;
A
#
# COMPACT_ATOMS: atom_id res chain seq x y z
N MET A 1 18.47 4.37 5.53
CA MET A 1 17.71 3.96 6.73
C MET A 1 17.25 2.52 6.58
N LYS A 2 16.99 1.83 7.70
CA LYS A 2 16.37 0.50 7.69
C LYS A 2 15.17 0.50 8.63
N LEU A 3 14.06 -0.06 8.18
CA LEU A 3 12.84 -0.17 8.96
C LEU A 3 12.24 -1.57 8.77
N SER A 4 11.76 -2.19 9.82
CA SER A 4 11.03 -3.44 9.75
C SER A 4 9.91 -3.47 10.78
N GLY A 5 8.88 -4.25 10.50
CA GLY A 5 7.75 -4.39 11.39
C GLY A 5 6.80 -5.50 10.96
N SER A 6 5.77 -5.71 11.77
CA SER A 6 4.67 -6.61 11.44
C SER A 6 3.35 -6.06 11.96
N TYR A 7 2.27 -6.37 11.21
CA TYR A 7 0.90 -5.99 11.56
C TYR A 7 -0.03 -7.18 11.41
N GLN A 8 -0.85 -7.39 12.42
CA GLN A 8 -1.91 -8.40 12.37
C GLN A 8 -3.18 -7.77 11.79
N ILE A 9 -3.73 -8.41 10.75
CA ILE A 9 -4.92 -7.99 10.03
C ILE A 9 -5.94 -9.13 10.12
N ASN A 10 -7.14 -8.85 10.62
CA ASN A 10 -8.17 -9.87 10.90
C ASN A 10 -8.98 -10.25 9.63
N LEU A 11 -8.29 -10.48 8.53
CA LEU A 11 -8.83 -10.94 7.25
C LEU A 11 -7.92 -12.00 6.66
N SER A 12 -8.47 -12.83 5.74
CA SER A 12 -7.67 -13.85 5.05
C SER A 12 -6.56 -13.22 4.20
N LYS A 13 -5.54 -13.98 3.96
CA LYS A 13 -4.35 -13.56 3.20
C LYS A 13 -4.71 -13.08 1.79
N GLU A 14 -5.66 -13.75 1.14
CA GLU A 14 -6.15 -13.41 -0.19
C GLU A 14 -6.82 -12.02 -0.19
N LYS A 15 -7.69 -11.75 0.80
CA LYS A 15 -8.35 -10.44 0.94
C LYS A 15 -7.37 -9.32 1.25
N VAL A 16 -6.40 -9.58 2.13
CA VAL A 16 -5.33 -8.62 2.41
C VAL A 16 -4.51 -8.35 1.16
N TRP A 17 -4.18 -9.39 0.41
CA TRP A 17 -3.47 -9.29 -0.86
C TRP A 17 -4.25 -8.46 -1.89
N GLU A 18 -5.53 -8.73 -2.10
CA GLU A 18 -6.39 -7.96 -3.01
C GLU A 18 -6.45 -6.49 -2.63
N ALA A 19 -6.64 -6.18 -1.36
CA ALA A 19 -6.71 -4.81 -0.86
C ALA A 19 -5.38 -4.05 -0.97
N LEU A 20 -4.26 -4.73 -0.77
CA LEU A 20 -2.92 -4.17 -0.99
C LEU A 20 -2.65 -3.85 -2.48
N ASN A 21 -3.54 -4.26 -3.36
CA ASN A 21 -3.48 -4.08 -4.81
C ASN A 21 -4.55 -3.14 -5.36
N ASP A 22 -5.42 -2.66 -4.50
CA ASP A 22 -6.48 -1.73 -4.86
C ASP A 22 -6.00 -0.28 -4.73
N PRO A 23 -5.84 0.45 -5.86
CA PRO A 23 -5.37 1.83 -5.83
C PRO A 23 -6.28 2.78 -5.05
N GLU A 24 -7.59 2.51 -4.98
CA GLU A 24 -8.52 3.34 -4.23
C GLU A 24 -8.37 3.15 -2.72
N ILE A 25 -8.15 1.92 -2.26
CA ILE A 25 -7.87 1.62 -0.86
C ILE A 25 -6.54 2.27 -0.46
N LEU A 26 -5.52 2.12 -1.31
CA LEU A 26 -4.19 2.64 -1.06
C LEU A 26 -4.17 4.16 -0.99
N LYS A 27 -4.78 4.83 -1.96
CA LYS A 27 -4.92 6.28 -1.97
C LYS A 27 -5.53 6.81 -0.67
N LYS A 28 -6.52 6.11 -0.14
CA LYS A 28 -7.18 6.49 1.13
C LYS A 28 -6.34 6.16 2.36
N ALA A 29 -5.59 5.05 2.34
CA ALA A 29 -4.81 4.59 3.47
C ALA A 29 -3.50 5.38 3.66
N ILE A 30 -2.88 5.83 2.55
CA ILE A 30 -1.59 6.51 2.57
C ILE A 30 -1.71 7.93 3.13
N PRO A 31 -0.97 8.27 4.18
CA PRO A 31 -0.99 9.61 4.75
C PRO A 31 -0.55 10.68 3.75
N GLY A 32 -1.38 11.72 3.56
CA GLY A 32 -1.07 12.84 2.67
C GLY A 32 -1.09 12.52 1.18
N CYS A 33 -1.59 11.35 0.77
CA CYS A 33 -1.70 11.00 -0.63
C CYS A 33 -2.72 11.89 -1.35
N GLU A 34 -2.25 12.57 -2.38
CA GLU A 34 -3.07 13.44 -3.25
C GLU A 34 -3.46 12.69 -4.53
N GLU A 35 -2.50 11.97 -5.09
CA GLU A 35 -2.68 11.20 -6.31
C GLU A 35 -2.03 9.84 -6.20
N PHE A 36 -2.69 8.83 -6.73
CA PHE A 36 -2.20 7.48 -6.85
C PHE A 36 -2.69 6.86 -8.14
N THR A 37 -1.79 6.66 -9.10
CA THR A 37 -2.12 6.21 -10.45
C THR A 37 -1.45 4.88 -10.74
N LYS A 38 -2.23 3.91 -11.20
CA LYS A 38 -1.74 2.64 -11.70
C LYS A 38 -1.38 2.78 -13.19
N ASN A 39 -0.11 2.67 -13.52
CA ASN A 39 0.41 2.79 -14.88
C ASN A 39 0.40 1.44 -15.63
N SER A 40 0.71 0.36 -14.91
CA SER A 40 0.66 -1.02 -15.40
C SER A 40 0.27 -1.98 -14.27
N ASP A 41 0.38 -3.28 -14.48
CA ASP A 41 0.09 -4.26 -13.42
C ASP A 41 1.14 -4.24 -12.29
N THR A 42 2.30 -3.69 -12.55
CA THR A 42 3.42 -3.63 -11.60
C THR A 42 3.98 -2.23 -11.38
N GLU A 43 3.49 -1.22 -12.11
CA GLU A 43 4.03 0.14 -12.05
C GLU A 43 2.97 1.15 -11.60
N PHE A 44 3.38 2.06 -10.74
CA PHE A 44 2.53 3.10 -10.18
C PHE A 44 3.28 4.41 -10.06
N THR A 45 2.52 5.52 -10.12
CA THR A 45 3.00 6.86 -9.78
C THR A 45 2.16 7.39 -8.64
N ALA A 46 2.80 7.98 -7.65
CA ALA A 46 2.13 8.57 -6.50
C ALA A 46 2.62 9.98 -6.21
N THR A 47 1.71 10.84 -5.74
CA THR A 47 2.04 12.16 -5.19
C THR A 47 1.48 12.26 -3.79
N ALA A 48 2.33 12.63 -2.84
CA ALA A 48 1.94 12.82 -1.45
C ALA A 48 2.62 14.03 -0.82
N THR A 49 1.88 14.76 0.00
CA THR A 49 2.37 15.94 0.73
C THR A 49 2.34 15.69 2.23
N ASN A 50 3.50 15.84 2.87
CA ASN A 50 3.64 15.63 4.30
C ASN A 50 4.56 16.65 4.97
N LYS A 51 4.35 16.83 6.29
CA LYS A 51 5.19 17.71 7.12
C LYS A 51 6.29 16.91 7.80
N ILE A 52 7.54 17.28 7.54
CA ILE A 52 8.71 16.59 8.07
C ILE A 52 9.65 17.59 8.73
N GLY A 53 9.68 17.57 10.05
CA GLY A 53 10.38 18.59 10.80
C GLY A 53 9.90 19.99 10.39
N PRO A 54 10.79 20.88 9.92
CA PRO A 54 10.43 22.22 9.45
C PRO A 54 9.88 22.27 8.03
N PHE A 55 9.95 21.16 7.27
CA PHE A 55 9.57 21.12 5.86
C PHE A 55 8.12 20.65 5.71
N ASN A 56 7.41 21.30 4.78
CA ASN A 56 6.15 20.80 4.20
C ASN A 56 6.46 20.53 2.72
N ALA A 57 6.50 19.26 2.34
CA ALA A 57 7.01 18.87 1.04
C ALA A 57 6.05 17.94 0.32
N SER A 58 5.82 18.23 -0.95
CA SER A 58 5.13 17.36 -1.88
C SER A 58 6.15 16.56 -2.66
N PHE A 59 5.93 15.26 -2.72
CA PHE A 59 6.78 14.30 -3.43
C PHE A 59 5.98 13.59 -4.50
N THR A 60 6.58 13.47 -5.69
CA THR A 60 6.06 12.64 -6.77
C THR A 60 7.07 11.58 -7.11
N GLY A 61 6.64 10.33 -7.29
CA GLY A 61 7.51 9.23 -7.56
C GLY A 61 6.90 8.01 -8.18
N ASP A 62 7.79 7.18 -8.67
CA ASP A 62 7.49 5.95 -9.37
C ASP A 62 7.81 4.74 -8.49
N ILE A 63 7.00 3.73 -8.67
CA ILE A 63 6.95 2.53 -7.86
C ILE A 63 6.86 1.32 -8.79
N GLU A 64 7.70 0.34 -8.57
CA GLU A 64 7.70 -0.92 -9.31
C GLU A 64 7.64 -2.11 -8.36
N LEU A 65 6.83 -3.10 -8.73
CA LEU A 65 6.70 -4.37 -8.01
C LEU A 65 7.46 -5.47 -8.73
N THR A 66 8.23 -6.23 -7.97
CA THR A 66 9.04 -7.35 -8.46
C THR A 66 8.89 -8.57 -7.55
N ASP A 67 9.43 -9.71 -7.96
CA ASP A 67 9.44 -10.97 -7.19
C ASP A 67 8.04 -11.37 -6.66
N LEU A 68 7.02 -11.21 -7.50
CA LEU A 68 5.63 -11.48 -7.16
C LEU A 68 5.38 -12.97 -6.90
N ASN A 69 4.92 -13.30 -5.70
CA ASN A 69 4.51 -14.64 -5.28
C ASN A 69 3.13 -14.60 -4.58
N PRO A 70 2.04 -14.41 -5.37
CA PRO A 70 0.69 -14.27 -4.82
C PRO A 70 0.22 -15.52 -4.08
N PRO A 71 -0.48 -15.39 -2.96
CA PRO A 71 -0.76 -14.19 -2.16
C PRO A 71 0.26 -14.00 -1.02
N ASN A 72 1.50 -14.52 -1.16
CA ASN A 72 2.43 -14.69 -0.06
C ASN A 72 3.46 -13.56 0.10
N SER A 73 4.01 -13.05 -1.01
CA SER A 73 5.07 -12.05 -0.92
C SER A 73 5.33 -11.31 -2.23
N TYR A 74 5.98 -10.16 -2.13
CA TYR A 74 6.51 -9.39 -3.24
C TYR A 74 7.61 -8.44 -2.76
N LYS A 75 8.39 -7.96 -3.70
CA LYS A 75 9.32 -6.85 -3.50
C LYS A 75 8.82 -5.60 -4.18
N ILE A 76 9.34 -4.50 -3.72
CA ILE A 76 8.98 -3.17 -4.10
C ILE A 76 10.22 -2.33 -4.26
N THR A 77 10.35 -1.64 -5.38
CA THR A 77 11.32 -0.57 -5.56
C THR A 77 10.58 0.73 -5.80
N GLY A 78 11.11 1.81 -5.27
CA GLY A 78 10.54 3.14 -5.47
C GLY A 78 11.58 4.23 -5.41
N SER A 79 11.30 5.30 -6.15
CA SER A 79 12.14 6.50 -6.11
C SER A 79 11.29 7.74 -6.28
N GLY A 80 11.77 8.86 -5.74
CA GLY A 80 11.07 10.09 -5.90
C GLY A 80 11.80 11.36 -5.55
N ASN A 81 11.21 12.48 -5.96
CA ASN A 81 11.82 13.78 -5.94
C ASN A 81 10.90 14.87 -5.39
N SER A 82 11.51 15.85 -4.74
CA SER A 82 10.90 17.05 -4.20
C SER A 82 11.87 18.23 -4.31
N PRO A 83 11.39 19.48 -4.24
CA PRO A 83 12.26 20.65 -4.15
C PRO A 83 13.22 20.66 -2.93
N VAL A 84 12.94 19.85 -1.93
CA VAL A 84 13.76 19.76 -0.70
C VAL A 84 14.65 18.51 -0.65
N GLY A 85 14.54 17.59 -1.63
CA GLY A 85 15.41 16.43 -1.67
C GLY A 85 14.86 15.29 -2.52
N PHE A 86 15.46 14.13 -2.35
CA PHE A 86 15.08 12.90 -3.07
C PHE A 86 15.13 11.69 -2.13
N ALA A 87 14.45 10.64 -2.55
CA ALA A 87 14.50 9.35 -1.90
C ALA A 87 14.44 8.20 -2.89
N SER A 88 15.03 7.09 -2.51
CA SER A 88 14.88 5.82 -3.19
C SER A 88 14.99 4.69 -2.19
N GLY A 89 14.35 3.57 -2.48
CA GLY A 89 14.40 2.44 -1.57
C GLY A 89 13.78 1.18 -2.16
N GLU A 90 13.94 0.12 -1.39
CA GLU A 90 13.30 -1.16 -1.66
C GLU A 90 12.63 -1.70 -0.38
N ALA A 91 11.61 -2.51 -0.57
CA ALA A 91 11.00 -3.25 0.52
C ALA A 91 10.60 -4.65 0.11
N THR A 92 10.63 -5.54 1.09
CA THR A 92 10.04 -6.87 0.99
C THR A 92 8.79 -6.91 1.86
N VAL A 93 7.72 -7.46 1.30
CA VAL A 93 6.46 -7.72 2.02
C VAL A 93 6.15 -9.18 1.98
N LYS A 94 5.78 -9.74 3.15
CA LYS A 94 5.34 -11.12 3.31
C LYS A 94 4.01 -11.16 4.05
N LEU A 95 3.12 -12.03 3.59
CA LEU A 95 1.85 -12.33 4.24
C LEU A 95 1.89 -13.78 4.73
N GLU A 96 1.71 -13.97 6.02
CA GLU A 96 1.69 -15.27 6.67
C GLU A 96 0.31 -15.52 7.29
N ASP A 97 -0.14 -16.76 7.25
CA ASP A 97 -1.41 -17.15 7.89
C ASP A 97 -1.26 -17.04 9.41
N HIS A 98 -2.28 -16.50 10.07
CA HIS A 98 -2.36 -16.36 11.52
C HIS A 98 -3.73 -16.84 12.00
N GLU A 99 -3.85 -17.32 13.26
CA GLU A 99 -5.10 -17.85 13.82
C GLU A 99 -6.32 -16.92 13.66
N LYS A 100 -6.09 -15.60 13.65
CA LYS A 100 -7.13 -14.57 13.52
C LYS A 100 -7.07 -13.80 12.21
N GLY A 101 -6.44 -14.36 11.17
CA GLY A 101 -6.32 -13.69 9.86
C GLY A 101 -4.92 -13.76 9.28
N THR A 102 -4.31 -12.61 9.01
CA THR A 102 -3.02 -12.50 8.33
C THR A 102 -2.02 -11.70 9.16
N ASN A 103 -0.81 -12.20 9.26
CA ASN A 103 0.34 -11.44 9.75
C ASN A 103 1.10 -10.87 8.54
N LEU A 104 1.10 -9.54 8.39
CA LEU A 104 1.87 -8.83 7.38
C LEU A 104 3.21 -8.45 7.98
N ILE A 105 4.30 -8.86 7.34
CA ILE A 105 5.68 -8.57 7.72
C ILE A 105 6.32 -7.74 6.62
N TYR A 106 7.06 -6.69 6.99
CA TYR A 106 7.76 -5.86 6.04
C TYR A 106 9.18 -5.53 6.49
N GLU A 107 10.07 -5.42 5.52
CA GLU A 107 11.44 -4.96 5.68
C GLU A 107 11.73 -3.92 4.60
N VAL A 108 12.32 -2.78 5.01
CA VAL A 108 12.59 -1.63 4.14
C VAL A 108 14.04 -1.21 4.25
N GLU A 109 14.66 -0.94 3.11
CA GLU A 109 15.92 -0.23 3.02
C GLU A 109 15.75 1.02 2.13
N ALA A 110 16.12 2.19 2.64
CA ALA A 110 15.95 3.44 1.90
C ALA A 110 17.15 4.39 2.06
N ASN A 111 17.40 5.12 1.00
CA ASN A 111 18.38 6.19 0.91
C ASN A 111 17.68 7.54 0.79
N VAL A 112 18.32 8.52 1.40
CA VAL A 112 17.77 9.84 1.67
C VAL A 112 18.78 10.90 1.36
N GLY A 113 18.45 11.89 0.51
CA GLY A 113 19.37 12.95 0.13
C GLY A 113 18.71 14.32 -0.01
N GLY A 114 19.55 15.37 -0.11
CA GLY A 114 19.11 16.74 -0.23
C GLY A 114 19.00 17.48 1.13
N LYS A 115 18.26 18.60 1.14
CA LYS A 115 18.11 19.44 2.34
C LYS A 115 17.47 18.71 3.50
N ILE A 116 16.60 17.79 3.19
CA ILE A 116 15.84 17.06 4.19
C ILE A 116 16.68 16.04 4.97
N ALA A 117 17.72 15.48 4.36
CA ALA A 117 18.67 14.63 5.09
C ALA A 117 19.33 15.38 6.28
N GLN A 118 19.30 16.71 6.25
CA GLN A 118 19.85 17.56 7.31
C GLN A 118 19.03 17.53 8.61
N VAL A 119 17.78 17.04 8.59
CA VAL A 119 16.99 16.87 9.84
C VAL A 119 17.53 15.75 10.73
N GLY A 120 18.39 14.89 10.17
CA GLY A 120 19.06 13.80 10.87
C GLY A 120 18.27 12.47 10.85
N SER A 121 19.02 11.38 10.76
CA SER A 121 18.49 10.03 10.60
C SER A 121 17.47 9.63 11.68
N ARG A 122 17.69 10.04 12.94
CA ARG A 122 16.78 9.71 14.03
C ARG A 122 15.36 10.28 13.84
N LEU A 123 15.25 11.52 13.36
CA LEU A 123 13.95 12.12 13.07
C LEU A 123 13.31 11.42 11.88
N ILE A 124 14.10 11.11 10.87
CA ILE A 124 13.70 10.33 9.71
C ILE A 124 13.10 8.97 10.16
N ASP A 125 13.81 8.14 10.90
CA ASP A 125 13.36 6.84 11.35
C ASP A 125 12.07 6.89 12.20
N MET A 126 11.97 7.87 13.10
CA MET A 126 10.78 8.05 13.96
C MET A 126 9.52 8.37 13.15
N THR A 127 9.65 9.25 12.14
CA THR A 127 8.49 9.61 11.33
C THR A 127 8.12 8.46 10.40
N ALA A 128 9.08 7.69 9.80
CA ALA A 128 8.80 6.50 9.01
C ALA A 128 7.95 5.51 9.78
N LYS A 129 8.35 5.22 10.99
CA LYS A 129 7.58 4.34 11.87
C LYS A 129 6.17 4.87 12.11
N LYS A 130 6.05 6.16 12.42
CA LYS A 130 4.74 6.78 12.64
C LYS A 130 3.84 6.71 11.41
N MET A 131 4.40 6.92 10.21
CA MET A 131 3.63 6.82 8.96
C MET A 131 3.19 5.39 8.67
N ALA A 132 4.05 4.40 8.93
CA ALA A 132 3.68 3.00 8.83
C ALA A 132 2.50 2.67 9.77
N ASP A 133 2.56 3.12 11.03
CA ASP A 133 1.48 2.90 11.99
C ASP A 133 0.15 3.54 11.54
N ILE A 134 0.19 4.78 11.01
CA ILE A 134 -1.00 5.47 10.46
C ILE A 134 -1.56 4.71 9.26
N PHE A 135 -0.69 4.33 8.33
CA PHE A 135 -1.11 3.60 7.13
C PHE A 135 -1.79 2.29 7.49
N PHE A 136 -1.11 1.41 8.24
CA PHE A 136 -1.65 0.09 8.57
C PHE A 136 -2.91 0.18 9.44
N GLY A 137 -2.99 1.16 10.34
CA GLY A 137 -4.20 1.43 11.08
C GLY A 137 -5.38 1.75 10.15
N LYS A 138 -5.18 2.70 9.24
CA LYS A 138 -6.23 3.11 8.30
C LYS A 138 -6.55 2.06 7.24
N PHE A 139 -5.53 1.36 6.75
CA PHE A 139 -5.69 0.23 5.83
C PHE A 139 -6.57 -0.86 6.45
N SER A 140 -6.26 -1.30 7.68
CA SER A 140 -7.05 -2.32 8.38
C SER A 140 -8.50 -1.88 8.62
N GLU A 141 -8.74 -0.61 8.91
CA GLU A 141 -10.08 -0.04 9.07
C GLU A 141 -10.87 -0.11 7.75
N LEU A 142 -10.28 0.35 6.65
CA LEU A 142 -10.93 0.37 5.33
C LEU A 142 -11.36 -1.02 4.89
N ILE A 143 -10.45 -2.00 4.95
CA ILE A 143 -10.74 -3.36 4.47
C ILE A 143 -11.71 -4.12 5.37
N SER A 144 -11.73 -3.85 6.67
CA SER A 144 -12.72 -4.43 7.59
C SER A 144 -14.13 -3.91 7.32
N THR A 145 -14.27 -2.66 6.91
CA THR A 145 -15.56 -2.04 6.59
C THR A 145 -16.12 -2.58 5.27
N GLU A 146 -15.27 -2.80 4.28
CA GLU A 146 -15.69 -3.37 2.99
C GLU A 146 -16.16 -4.83 3.12
N ASP A 147 -15.51 -5.63 3.95
CA ASP A 147 -15.92 -7.01 4.22
C ASP A 147 -17.31 -7.08 4.89
N SER A 148 -17.56 -6.18 5.83
CA SER A 148 -18.87 -6.09 6.52
C SER A 148 -20.00 -5.68 5.58
N SER A 149 -19.75 -4.84 4.59
CA SER A 149 -20.74 -4.39 3.60
C SER A 149 -21.06 -5.45 2.54
N SER A 150 -20.13 -6.34 2.24
CA SER A 150 -20.34 -7.46 1.32
C SER A 150 -21.21 -8.56 1.91
N LEU A 151 -21.16 -8.80 3.22
CA LEU A 151 -21.98 -9.77 3.92
C LEU A 151 -23.45 -9.33 4.09
N GLY A 152 -23.72 -8.02 4.07
CA GLY A 152 -25.07 -7.45 4.20
C GLY A 152 -25.93 -7.51 2.94
N LYS A 153 -25.38 -7.84 1.77
CA LYS A 153 -26.13 -7.91 0.49
C LYS A 153 -26.59 -9.31 0.07
N SER A 154 -26.32 -10.34 0.85
CA SER A 154 -26.64 -11.73 0.50
C SER A 154 -27.95 -12.26 1.08
N SER A 155 -28.82 -11.45 1.67
CA SER A 155 -30.06 -11.94 2.28
C SER A 155 -31.31 -11.12 1.91
N SER A 156 -31.57 -10.94 0.62
CA SER A 156 -32.95 -10.74 0.12
C SER A 156 -32.96 -10.64 -1.41
N GLU A 157 -33.20 -11.76 -2.06
CA GLU A 157 -34.07 -11.85 -3.23
C GLU A 157 -34.17 -13.30 -3.68
N LYS A 158 -35.26 -13.95 -3.22
CA LYS A 158 -35.92 -15.01 -4.00
C LYS A 158 -36.91 -14.30 -4.89
N ILE A 159 -36.89 -14.60 -6.17
CA ILE A 159 -38.01 -14.99 -7.03
C ILE A 159 -37.57 -14.95 -8.49
N ASP A 160 -37.46 -16.13 -9.06
CA ASP A 160 -37.92 -16.60 -10.37
C ASP A 160 -37.93 -15.66 -11.58
N GLN A 161 -37.07 -15.94 -12.57
CA GLN A 161 -37.47 -16.15 -13.95
C GLN A 161 -36.26 -16.56 -14.83
N THR A 162 -36.47 -17.66 -15.52
CA THR A 162 -35.67 -18.30 -16.56
C THR A 162 -35.36 -17.33 -17.72
N ILE A 163 -34.08 -17.03 -17.98
CA ILE A 163 -33.61 -16.58 -19.30
C ILE A 163 -32.24 -17.18 -19.55
N GLU A 164 -32.10 -17.92 -20.62
CA GLU A 164 -30.84 -18.43 -21.16
C GLU A 164 -29.86 -17.28 -21.46
N VAL A 165 -28.68 -17.35 -20.91
CA VAL A 165 -27.54 -16.50 -21.35
C VAL A 165 -26.33 -17.36 -21.57
N LYS A 166 -25.87 -17.37 -22.82
CA LYS A 166 -24.61 -17.97 -23.28
C LYS A 166 -23.40 -17.50 -22.46
N PRO A 167 -22.43 -18.37 -22.16
CA PRO A 167 -21.25 -17.99 -21.40
C PRO A 167 -20.35 -17.08 -22.25
N LYS A 168 -20.29 -15.80 -21.87
CA LYS A 168 -19.27 -14.88 -22.34
C LYS A 168 -17.98 -15.21 -21.58
N LYS A 169 -16.97 -15.72 -22.27
CA LYS A 169 -15.60 -15.89 -21.76
C LYS A 169 -15.10 -14.55 -21.20
N GLN A 170 -15.17 -14.39 -19.91
CA GLN A 170 -14.50 -13.31 -19.22
C GLN A 170 -13.07 -13.75 -18.96
N ASN A 171 -12.16 -13.18 -19.71
CA ASN A 171 -10.74 -13.24 -19.40
C ASN A 171 -10.54 -12.56 -18.04
N GLN A 172 -10.44 -13.35 -16.98
CA GLN A 172 -9.91 -12.90 -15.71
C GLN A 172 -8.43 -12.60 -15.93
N LYS A 173 -8.15 -11.40 -16.40
CA LYS A 173 -6.79 -10.85 -16.31
C LYS A 173 -6.54 -10.58 -14.83
N ILE A 174 -5.54 -11.25 -14.33
CA ILE A 174 -4.97 -11.14 -13.01
C ILE A 174 -4.68 -9.66 -12.74
N LEU A 175 -5.55 -8.99 -11.98
CA LEU A 175 -5.37 -7.64 -11.44
C LEU A 175 -4.71 -7.81 -10.07
N ILE A 176 -3.42 -7.57 -10.00
CA ILE A 176 -2.67 -7.82 -8.75
C ILE A 176 -1.57 -6.77 -8.56
N ILE A 177 -1.54 -6.15 -7.37
CA ILE A 177 -0.38 -5.68 -6.60
C ILE A 177 0.03 -4.21 -6.70
N ALA A 178 -0.25 -3.41 -5.65
CA ALA A 178 0.37 -2.08 -5.50
C ALA A 178 0.42 -1.44 -4.10
N GLY A 179 0.07 -2.15 -3.05
CA GLY A 179 -0.34 -1.52 -1.80
C GLY A 179 0.70 -1.09 -0.79
N VAL A 180 1.81 -1.75 -0.71
CA VAL A 180 2.77 -1.50 0.39
C VAL A 180 3.89 -0.53 -0.01
N VAL A 181 4.08 -0.32 -1.31
CA VAL A 181 5.14 0.58 -1.79
C VAL A 181 4.85 2.03 -1.59
N THR A 182 3.59 2.39 -1.70
CA THR A 182 3.23 3.77 -1.40
C THR A 182 3.54 4.12 0.04
N ILE A 183 3.52 3.14 0.95
CA ILE A 183 4.01 3.37 2.30
C ILE A 183 5.50 3.64 2.27
N ILE A 184 6.26 2.97 1.45
CA ILE A 184 7.70 3.14 1.39
C ILE A 184 8.06 4.32 0.53
N ALA A 185 7.45 4.52 -0.63
CA ALA A 185 7.61 5.75 -1.40
C ALA A 185 7.03 6.95 -0.63
N VAL A 186 5.91 6.84 0.07
CA VAL A 186 5.36 7.89 0.92
C VAL A 186 6.04 7.91 2.28
N LEU A 187 6.52 6.81 2.85
CA LEU A 187 7.37 6.83 4.05
C LEU A 187 8.76 7.36 3.73
N VAL A 188 9.31 7.02 2.62
CA VAL A 188 10.52 7.62 2.09
C VAL A 188 10.20 9.02 1.57
N TYR A 189 9.02 9.28 1.05
CA TYR A 189 8.54 10.54 0.52
C TYR A 189 7.95 11.49 1.56
N SER A 190 7.26 11.01 2.55
CA SER A 190 6.78 11.83 3.68
C SER A 190 7.91 12.30 4.58
N PHE A 191 9.11 11.78 4.35
CA PHE A 191 10.31 12.10 5.09
C PHE A 191 11.17 13.13 4.42
N PHE A 192 10.81 13.53 3.23
CA PHE A 192 11.54 14.49 2.43
C PHE A 192 10.67 15.68 2.05
#